data_d8b06caa3e664cf631befa32bbeda152
#
_entry.id   d8b06caa3e664cf631befa32bbeda152
#
_cell.length_a   1.000
_cell.length_b   1.000
_cell.length_c   1.000
_cell.angle_alpha   90.00
_cell.angle_beta   90.00
_cell.angle_gamma   90.00
#
_symmetry.space_group_name_H-M   'P 1'
#
loop_
_entity.id
_entity.type
_entity.pdbx_description
1 polymer ?
#
loop_
_entity_poly.entity_id
_entity_poly.type
_entity_poly.pdbx_seq_one_letter_code
_entity_poly.pdbx_strand_id
1 'polypeptide(L)'
;MQRRRAGTDKEKLYTKVKQVPLSSTHLGIVAEVNDLSREIAAGHVGIEEAIKKLKKIDKMPVKRIPYQIAAAGLSAGGLGYLLGGTSMEAFVAFFVGCVVFSWSLFAGKHGVSKILVHIVGGIIIASMALAAMQIPFLGELRMEGIVTGGIMPLVPGLAFVNAIRD
;
A
#
# COMPACT_ATOMS: atom_id res chain seq x y z
N MET A 1 12.28 -63.93 22.54
CA MET A 1 12.34 -63.29 21.22
C MET A 1 11.22 -62.27 21.12
N GLN A 2 11.49 -60.99 21.53
CA GLN A 2 10.48 -59.88 21.52
C GLN A 2 10.80 -58.96 20.36
N ARG A 3 9.94 -58.99 19.34
CA ARG A 3 9.99 -57.99 18.25
C ARG A 3 9.40 -56.66 18.75
N ARG A 4 10.24 -55.65 18.96
CA ARG A 4 9.81 -54.26 19.07
C ARG A 4 9.28 -53.79 17.71
N ARG A 5 7.99 -53.52 17.62
CA ARG A 5 7.39 -52.78 16.52
C ARG A 5 7.68 -51.29 16.74
N ALA A 6 8.58 -50.76 15.97
CA ALA A 6 8.75 -49.31 15.84
C ALA A 6 7.53 -48.76 15.14
N GLY A 7 6.65 -48.05 15.86
CA GLY A 7 5.58 -47.28 15.30
C GLY A 7 6.16 -46.07 14.60
N THR A 8 6.13 -46.07 13.28
CA THR A 8 6.43 -44.88 12.49
C THR A 8 5.24 -43.93 12.61
N ASP A 9 5.36 -42.97 13.50
CA ASP A 9 4.43 -41.85 13.60
C ASP A 9 4.62 -41.02 12.33
N LYS A 10 3.75 -41.25 11.34
CA LYS A 10 3.71 -40.43 10.11
C LYS A 10 3.14 -39.08 10.50
N GLU A 11 4.04 -38.14 10.80
CA GLU A 11 3.72 -36.73 10.90
C GLU A 11 3.03 -36.32 9.62
N LYS A 12 1.71 -36.13 9.69
CA LYS A 12 0.91 -35.71 8.55
C LYS A 12 1.20 -34.24 8.30
N LEU A 13 2.10 -33.98 7.36
CA LEU A 13 2.34 -32.65 6.85
C LEU A 13 1.09 -32.16 6.12
N TYR A 14 0.35 -31.25 6.73
CA TYR A 14 -0.78 -30.58 6.08
C TYR A 14 -0.28 -29.33 5.35
N THR A 15 -0.05 -29.44 4.05
CA THR A 15 0.24 -28.29 3.21
C THR A 15 -1.08 -27.71 2.71
N LYS A 16 -1.49 -26.54 3.21
CA LYS A 16 -2.64 -25.81 2.73
C LYS A 16 -2.18 -24.65 1.87
N VAL A 17 -2.31 -24.77 0.56
CA VAL A 17 -2.08 -23.66 -0.36
C VAL A 17 -3.34 -22.79 -0.38
N LYS A 18 -3.22 -21.56 0.13
CA LYS A 18 -4.27 -20.54 0.05
C LYS A 18 -3.77 -19.43 -0.87
N GLN A 19 -4.49 -19.20 -1.95
CA GLN A 19 -4.24 -18.05 -2.82
C GLN A 19 -4.57 -16.79 -2.02
N VAL A 20 -3.54 -16.01 -1.66
CA VAL A 20 -3.72 -14.73 -0.98
C VAL A 20 -4.04 -13.70 -2.06
N PRO A 21 -5.24 -13.10 -2.07
CA PRO A 21 -5.51 -12.00 -2.99
C PRO A 21 -4.50 -10.88 -2.72
N LEU A 22 -3.99 -10.26 -3.79
CA LEU A 22 -3.08 -9.12 -3.73
C LEU A 22 -3.83 -7.95 -3.06
N SER A 23 -3.88 -7.98 -1.74
CA SER A 23 -4.43 -6.91 -0.91
C SER A 23 -3.38 -5.81 -0.76
N SER A 24 -3.83 -4.57 -0.78
CA SER A 24 -2.99 -3.45 -0.36
C SER A 24 -2.51 -3.71 1.07
N THR A 25 -1.22 -3.54 1.32
CA THR A 25 -0.63 -3.79 2.64
C THR A 25 -1.21 -2.79 3.64
N HIS A 26 -2.02 -3.27 4.56
CA HIS A 26 -2.59 -2.47 5.63
C HIS A 26 -1.61 -2.45 6.80
N LEU A 27 -0.76 -1.41 6.88
CA LEU A 27 0.29 -1.32 7.91
C LEU A 27 -0.24 -1.47 9.34
N GLY A 28 -1.46 -0.99 9.63
CA GLY A 28 -2.10 -1.18 10.92
C GLY A 28 -2.35 -2.65 11.25
N ILE A 29 -2.82 -3.44 10.29
CA ILE A 29 -3.01 -4.89 10.47
C ILE A 29 -1.66 -5.57 10.67
N VAL A 30 -0.64 -5.17 9.91
CA VAL A 30 0.72 -5.74 10.06
C VAL A 30 1.28 -5.46 11.45
N ALA A 31 1.12 -4.25 11.99
CA ALA A 31 1.56 -3.90 13.34
C ALA A 31 0.86 -4.76 14.40
N GLU A 32 -0.45 -4.86 14.37
CA GLU A 32 -1.24 -5.65 15.32
C GLU A 32 -0.93 -7.15 15.25
N VAL A 33 -0.71 -7.71 14.05
CA VAL A 33 -0.30 -9.11 13.90
C VAL A 33 1.11 -9.33 14.45
N ASN A 34 2.02 -8.37 14.25
CA ASN A 34 3.37 -8.46 14.79
C ASN A 34 3.39 -8.40 16.32
N ASP A 35 2.57 -7.52 16.92
CA ASP A 35 2.44 -7.43 18.37
C ASP A 35 1.82 -8.71 18.95
N LEU A 36 0.78 -9.26 18.31
CA LEU A 36 0.19 -10.54 18.69
C LEU A 36 1.22 -11.68 18.60
N SER A 37 2.06 -11.68 17.56
CA SER A 37 3.13 -12.68 17.41
C SER A 37 4.14 -12.62 18.56
N ARG A 38 4.49 -11.43 19.02
CA ARG A 38 5.38 -11.23 20.18
C ARG A 38 4.74 -11.69 21.49
N GLU A 39 3.44 -11.41 21.69
CA GLU A 39 2.69 -11.87 22.86
C GLU A 39 2.63 -13.40 22.93
N ILE A 40 2.44 -14.06 21.79
CA ILE A 40 2.45 -15.53 21.69
C ILE A 40 3.85 -16.08 22.01
N ALA A 41 4.90 -15.49 21.41
CA ALA A 41 6.27 -15.91 21.62
C ALA A 41 6.73 -15.74 23.09
N ALA A 42 6.21 -14.72 23.77
CA ALA A 42 6.45 -14.46 25.20
C ALA A 42 5.62 -15.38 26.13
N GLY A 43 4.73 -16.20 25.58
CA GLY A 43 3.85 -17.08 26.37
C GLY A 43 2.72 -16.37 27.11
N HIS A 44 2.47 -15.10 26.81
CA HIS A 44 1.44 -14.27 27.49
C HIS A 44 0.03 -14.57 27.02
N VAL A 45 -0.14 -15.18 25.83
CA VAL A 45 -1.44 -15.43 25.21
C VAL A 45 -1.57 -16.89 24.81
N GLY A 46 -2.64 -17.54 25.27
CA GLY A 46 -2.97 -18.91 24.89
C GLY A 46 -3.51 -18.99 23.45
N ILE A 47 -3.47 -20.20 22.86
CA ILE A 47 -3.86 -20.43 21.45
C ILE A 47 -5.28 -19.96 21.15
N GLU A 48 -6.24 -20.21 22.06
CA GLU A 48 -7.65 -19.82 21.85
C GLU A 48 -7.84 -18.31 21.86
N GLU A 49 -7.13 -17.61 22.73
CA GLU A 49 -7.15 -16.15 22.82
C GLU A 49 -6.45 -15.52 21.60
N ALA A 50 -5.34 -16.09 21.16
CA ALA A 50 -4.64 -15.68 19.95
C ALA A 50 -5.54 -15.76 18.72
N ILE A 51 -6.32 -16.85 18.58
CA ILE A 51 -7.29 -17.01 17.49
C ILE A 51 -8.39 -15.94 17.56
N LYS A 52 -8.89 -15.59 18.77
CA LYS A 52 -9.89 -14.54 18.95
C LYS A 52 -9.33 -13.16 18.57
N LYS A 53 -8.11 -12.84 18.99
CA LYS A 53 -7.41 -11.59 18.63
C LYS A 53 -7.19 -11.51 17.13
N LEU A 54 -6.74 -12.59 16.50
CA LEU A 54 -6.52 -12.65 15.04
C LEU A 54 -7.82 -12.40 14.26
N LYS A 55 -8.94 -13.01 14.68
CA LYS A 55 -10.25 -12.75 14.08
C LYS A 55 -10.72 -11.30 14.25
N LYS A 56 -10.34 -10.63 15.33
CA LYS A 56 -10.64 -9.21 15.55
C LYS A 56 -9.80 -8.33 14.64
N ILE A 57 -8.54 -8.66 14.45
CA ILE A 57 -7.61 -7.95 13.55
C ILE A 57 -8.08 -8.08 12.09
N ASP A 58 -8.53 -9.27 11.67
CA ASP A 58 -9.06 -9.52 10.32
C ASP A 58 -10.31 -8.67 9.98
N LYS A 59 -11.07 -8.28 11.02
CA LYS A 59 -12.26 -7.43 10.89
C LYS A 59 -11.98 -5.94 11.07
N MET A 60 -10.72 -5.51 11.18
CA MET A 60 -10.40 -4.10 11.34
C MET A 60 -10.90 -3.27 10.15
N PRO A 61 -11.65 -2.19 10.41
CA PRO A 61 -12.18 -1.36 9.34
C PRO A 61 -11.03 -0.64 8.63
N VAL A 62 -10.98 -0.78 7.33
CA VAL A 62 -10.11 0.06 6.48
C VAL A 62 -10.56 1.51 6.63
N LYS A 63 -9.62 2.45 6.79
CA LYS A 63 -9.92 3.89 6.85
C LYS A 63 -10.83 4.29 5.68
N ARG A 64 -11.77 5.19 5.94
CA ARG A 64 -12.70 5.67 4.90
C ARG A 64 -11.94 6.18 3.68
N ILE A 65 -12.40 5.81 2.50
CA ILE A 65 -11.78 6.14 1.21
C ILE A 65 -11.38 7.62 1.07
N PRO A 66 -12.20 8.62 1.48
CA PRO A 66 -11.83 10.03 1.31
C PRO A 66 -10.54 10.41 2.09
N TYR A 67 -10.31 9.84 3.26
CA TYR A 67 -9.07 10.08 4.00
C TYR A 67 -7.84 9.48 3.31
N GLN A 68 -7.99 8.35 2.64
CA GLN A 68 -6.91 7.73 1.86
C GLN A 68 -6.55 8.58 0.65
N ILE A 69 -7.57 9.11 -0.06
CA ILE A 69 -7.36 9.99 -1.21
C ILE A 69 -6.67 11.29 -0.78
N ALA A 70 -7.15 11.92 0.31
CA ALA A 70 -6.53 13.14 0.84
C ALA A 70 -5.08 12.90 1.27
N ALA A 71 -4.79 11.78 1.94
CA ALA A 71 -3.42 11.41 2.33
C ALA A 71 -2.51 11.18 1.13
N ALA A 72 -3.01 10.54 0.06
CA ALA A 72 -2.27 10.36 -1.19
C ALA A 72 -1.96 11.70 -1.87
N GLY A 73 -2.93 12.62 -1.90
CA GLY A 73 -2.71 13.98 -2.39
C GLY A 73 -1.68 14.73 -1.57
N LEU A 74 -1.78 14.68 -0.22
CA LEU A 74 -0.81 15.33 0.67
C LEU A 74 0.61 14.76 0.48
N SER A 75 0.74 13.44 0.30
CA SER A 75 2.04 12.84 0.02
C SER A 75 2.61 13.29 -1.33
N ALA A 76 1.77 13.37 -2.37
CA ALA A 76 2.17 13.82 -3.69
C ALA A 76 2.63 15.30 -3.66
N GLY A 77 1.81 16.19 -3.10
CA GLY A 77 2.15 17.60 -2.98
C GLY A 77 3.35 17.85 -2.06
N GLY A 78 3.38 17.20 -0.89
CA GLY A 78 4.46 17.35 0.08
C GLY A 78 5.81 16.89 -0.45
N LEU A 79 5.86 15.70 -1.07
CA LEU A 79 7.09 15.19 -1.67
C LEU A 79 7.50 15.98 -2.91
N GLY A 80 6.54 16.40 -3.75
CA GLY A 80 6.82 17.28 -4.88
C GLY A 80 7.51 18.57 -4.42
N TYR A 81 7.02 19.17 -3.34
CA TYR A 81 7.64 20.36 -2.74
C TYR A 81 9.04 20.09 -2.17
N LEU A 82 9.19 19.01 -1.40
CA LEU A 82 10.48 18.63 -0.78
C LEU A 82 11.57 18.30 -1.82
N LEU A 83 11.17 17.80 -2.99
CA LEU A 83 12.09 17.48 -4.08
C LEU A 83 12.39 18.67 -5.00
N GLY A 84 12.06 19.87 -4.57
CA GLY A 84 12.43 21.12 -5.24
C GLY A 84 11.35 21.74 -6.13
N GLY A 85 10.10 21.24 -6.04
CA GLY A 85 8.96 21.88 -6.68
C GLY A 85 8.55 23.18 -5.99
N THR A 86 7.94 24.09 -6.74
CA THR A 86 7.35 25.31 -6.20
C THR A 86 6.07 25.02 -5.42
N SER A 87 5.61 25.97 -4.60
CA SER A 87 4.34 25.81 -3.85
C SER A 87 3.15 25.60 -4.78
N MET A 88 3.13 26.22 -5.97
CA MET A 88 2.07 26.03 -6.97
C MET A 88 2.15 24.64 -7.64
N GLU A 89 3.36 24.18 -7.96
CA GLU A 89 3.58 22.81 -8.46
C GLU A 89 3.14 21.78 -7.44
N ALA A 90 3.45 21.98 -6.15
CA ALA A 90 3.02 21.11 -5.05
C ALA A 90 1.49 21.09 -4.90
N PHE A 91 0.84 22.23 -5.05
CA PHE A 91 -0.62 22.32 -5.03
C PHE A 91 -1.25 21.54 -6.18
N VAL A 92 -0.73 21.69 -7.39
CA VAL A 92 -1.19 20.90 -8.55
C VAL A 92 -0.91 19.40 -8.34
N ALA A 93 0.28 19.06 -7.86
CA ALA A 93 0.66 17.67 -7.57
C ALA A 93 -0.27 17.02 -6.53
N PHE A 94 -0.77 17.78 -5.55
CA PHE A 94 -1.78 17.30 -4.61
C PHE A 94 -3.04 16.79 -5.33
N PHE A 95 -3.59 17.57 -6.24
CA PHE A 95 -4.79 17.16 -7.01
C PHE A 95 -4.49 15.99 -7.94
N VAL A 96 -3.33 16.01 -8.61
CA VAL A 96 -2.88 14.89 -9.43
C VAL A 96 -2.81 13.61 -8.61
N GLY A 97 -2.21 13.67 -7.41
CA GLY A 97 -2.13 12.54 -6.50
C GLY A 97 -3.49 12.00 -6.06
N CYS A 98 -4.46 12.88 -5.78
CA CYS A 98 -5.83 12.49 -5.46
C CYS A 98 -6.49 11.73 -6.63
N VAL A 99 -6.36 12.23 -7.85
CA VAL A 99 -6.96 11.60 -9.05
C VAL A 99 -6.31 10.25 -9.35
N VAL A 100 -4.98 10.20 -9.33
CA VAL A 100 -4.22 8.97 -9.59
C VAL A 100 -4.51 7.88 -8.55
N PHE A 101 -4.60 8.26 -7.29
CA PHE A 101 -4.95 7.31 -6.23
C PHE A 101 -6.40 6.82 -6.36
N SER A 102 -7.33 7.71 -6.72
CA SER A 102 -8.73 7.32 -6.99
C SER A 102 -8.82 6.34 -8.15
N TRP A 103 -8.05 6.58 -9.23
CA TRP A 103 -7.90 5.63 -10.33
C TRP A 103 -7.36 4.29 -9.85
N SER A 104 -6.31 4.29 -9.03
CA SER A 104 -5.72 3.06 -8.49
C SER A 104 -6.72 2.24 -7.66
N LEU A 105 -7.54 2.91 -6.83
CA LEU A 105 -8.61 2.27 -6.06
C LEU A 105 -9.69 1.68 -6.97
N PHE A 106 -10.12 2.43 -7.99
CA PHE A 106 -11.11 1.99 -8.96
C PHE A 106 -10.62 0.75 -9.73
N ALA A 107 -9.43 0.83 -10.29
CA ALA A 107 -8.81 -0.26 -11.03
C ALA A 107 -8.58 -1.51 -10.17
N GLY A 108 -8.20 -1.33 -8.90
CA GLY A 108 -8.04 -2.43 -7.95
C GLY A 108 -9.34 -3.17 -7.67
N LYS A 109 -10.48 -2.46 -7.59
CA LYS A 109 -11.81 -3.08 -7.42
C LYS A 109 -12.24 -3.91 -8.62
N HIS A 110 -11.81 -3.53 -9.81
CA HIS A 110 -12.15 -4.21 -11.07
C HIS A 110 -11.12 -5.28 -11.48
N GLY A 111 -10.15 -5.60 -10.62
CA GLY A 111 -9.17 -6.63 -10.91
C GLY A 111 -8.19 -6.29 -12.04
N VAL A 112 -8.03 -5.01 -12.37
CA VAL A 112 -7.10 -4.55 -13.40
C VAL A 112 -5.67 -4.87 -12.99
N SER A 113 -4.83 -5.33 -13.94
CA SER A 113 -3.44 -5.66 -13.67
C SER A 113 -2.67 -4.44 -13.17
N LYS A 114 -1.72 -4.64 -12.24
CA LYS A 114 -0.91 -3.54 -11.68
C LYS A 114 -0.15 -2.77 -12.77
N ILE A 115 0.32 -3.45 -13.81
CA ILE A 115 1.02 -2.83 -14.93
C ILE A 115 0.10 -1.81 -15.64
N LEU A 116 -1.12 -2.19 -15.94
CA LEU A 116 -2.11 -1.29 -16.55
C LEU A 116 -2.44 -0.10 -15.64
N VAL A 117 -2.56 -0.32 -14.34
CA VAL A 117 -2.78 0.76 -13.37
C VAL A 117 -1.67 1.81 -13.44
N HIS A 118 -0.40 1.38 -13.52
CA HIS A 118 0.74 2.29 -13.62
C HIS A 118 0.81 3.01 -14.97
N ILE A 119 0.56 2.31 -16.08
CA ILE A 119 0.56 2.92 -17.41
C ILE A 119 -0.50 4.02 -17.49
N VAL A 120 -1.74 3.70 -17.15
CA VAL A 120 -2.84 4.68 -17.19
C VAL A 120 -2.61 5.79 -16.15
N GLY A 121 -2.11 5.45 -14.96
CA GLY A 121 -1.71 6.43 -13.95
C GLY A 121 -0.68 7.43 -14.48
N GLY A 122 0.34 6.96 -15.20
CA GLY A 122 1.35 7.81 -15.84
C GLY A 122 0.74 8.74 -16.90
N ILE A 123 -0.18 8.23 -17.72
CA ILE A 123 -0.92 9.04 -18.71
C ILE A 123 -1.74 10.13 -18.02
N ILE A 124 -2.44 9.80 -16.93
CA ILE A 124 -3.22 10.76 -16.14
C ILE A 124 -2.30 11.85 -15.59
N ILE A 125 -1.16 11.50 -14.99
CA ILE A 125 -0.20 12.46 -14.45
C ILE A 125 0.28 13.42 -15.53
N ALA A 126 0.75 12.89 -16.65
CA ALA A 126 1.28 13.69 -17.76
C ALA A 126 0.20 14.61 -18.35
N SER A 127 -1.02 14.09 -18.58
CA SER A 127 -2.14 14.88 -19.11
C SER A 127 -2.55 16.00 -18.18
N MET A 128 -2.64 15.74 -16.88
CA MET A 128 -2.99 16.76 -15.88
C MET A 128 -1.87 17.79 -15.72
N ALA A 129 -0.59 17.40 -15.76
CA ALA A 129 0.52 18.34 -15.74
C ALA A 129 0.51 19.27 -16.94
N LEU A 130 0.33 18.74 -18.15
CA LEU A 130 0.21 19.53 -19.37
C LEU A 130 -1.01 20.47 -19.32
N ALA A 131 -2.17 19.98 -18.85
CA ALA A 131 -3.35 20.80 -18.70
C ALA A 131 -3.15 21.94 -17.69
N ALA A 132 -2.49 21.68 -16.56
CA ALA A 132 -2.19 22.70 -15.57
C ALA A 132 -1.27 23.81 -16.12
N MET A 133 -0.30 23.46 -16.95
CA MET A 133 0.61 24.42 -17.59
C MET A 133 -0.10 25.36 -18.60
N GLN A 134 -1.29 24.97 -19.08
CA GLN A 134 -2.11 25.82 -19.97
C GLN A 134 -2.91 26.89 -19.20
N ILE A 135 -2.91 26.85 -17.87
CA ILE A 135 -3.68 27.77 -17.04
C ILE A 135 -2.81 28.97 -16.67
N PRO A 136 -3.03 30.16 -17.27
CA PRO A 136 -2.15 31.33 -17.03
C PRO A 136 -2.12 31.80 -15.58
N PHE A 137 -3.21 31.55 -14.84
CA PHE A 137 -3.36 31.94 -13.44
C PHE A 137 -2.40 31.19 -12.50
N LEU A 138 -1.90 30.01 -12.87
CA LEU A 138 -1.02 29.21 -12.04
C LEU A 138 0.47 29.64 -12.15
N GLY A 139 0.77 30.62 -13.03
CA GLY A 139 2.14 31.11 -13.24
C GLY A 139 3.00 30.11 -14.04
N GLU A 140 4.31 30.26 -13.96
CA GLU A 140 5.26 29.38 -14.64
C GLU A 140 5.40 28.06 -13.84
N LEU A 141 4.71 27.02 -14.32
CA LEU A 141 4.80 25.67 -13.77
C LEU A 141 5.83 24.84 -14.55
N ARG A 142 6.67 24.12 -13.83
CA ARG A 142 7.54 23.12 -14.42
C ARG A 142 6.89 21.74 -14.33
N MET A 143 6.90 21.03 -15.44
CA MET A 143 6.33 19.68 -15.51
C MET A 143 6.99 18.73 -14.49
N GLU A 144 8.30 18.92 -14.26
CA GLU A 144 9.12 18.08 -13.37
C GLU A 144 8.58 18.02 -11.95
N GLY A 145 8.24 19.16 -11.34
CA GLY A 145 7.72 19.23 -9.97
C GLY A 145 6.37 18.49 -9.81
N ILE A 146 5.48 18.69 -10.78
CA ILE A 146 4.14 18.07 -10.78
C ILE A 146 4.24 16.56 -11.00
N VAL A 147 5.03 16.12 -11.97
CA VAL A 147 5.19 14.70 -12.30
C VAL A 147 5.87 13.95 -11.17
N THR A 148 6.94 14.52 -10.59
CA THR A 148 7.67 13.92 -9.48
C THR A 148 6.76 13.68 -8.27
N GLY A 149 5.95 14.67 -7.91
CA GLY A 149 4.96 14.50 -6.84
C GLY A 149 3.85 13.52 -7.22
N GLY A 150 3.32 13.63 -8.44
CA GLY A 150 2.20 12.82 -8.92
C GLY A 150 2.49 11.32 -9.03
N ILE A 151 3.76 10.93 -9.21
CA ILE A 151 4.16 9.51 -9.27
C ILE A 151 4.14 8.85 -7.88
N MET A 152 4.29 9.60 -6.79
CA MET A 152 4.44 9.03 -5.44
C MET A 152 3.33 8.06 -5.02
N PRO A 153 2.03 8.30 -5.30
CA PRO A 153 0.99 7.33 -4.99
C PRO A 153 1.09 6.00 -5.76
N LEU A 154 1.81 5.96 -6.87
CA LEU A 154 2.04 4.76 -7.68
C LEU A 154 3.27 3.97 -7.22
N VAL A 155 4.22 4.61 -6.56
CA VAL A 155 5.44 3.95 -6.07
C VAL A 155 5.10 2.98 -4.94
N PRO A 156 5.53 1.71 -5.01
CA PRO A 156 5.31 0.74 -3.95
C PRO A 156 6.21 1.05 -2.75
N GLY A 157 5.74 1.95 -1.87
CA GLY A 157 6.52 2.49 -0.73
C GLY A 157 7.18 1.43 0.14
N LEU A 158 6.51 0.29 0.38
CA LEU A 158 7.09 -0.82 1.15
C LEU A 158 8.26 -1.49 0.44
N ALA A 159 8.18 -1.66 -0.88
CA ALA A 159 9.29 -2.23 -1.65
C ALA A 159 10.49 -1.29 -1.62
N PHE A 160 10.25 0.03 -1.69
CA PHE A 160 11.29 1.04 -1.60
C PHE A 160 11.98 1.04 -0.21
N VAL A 161 11.18 1.03 0.87
CA VAL A 161 11.71 0.98 2.24
C VAL A 161 12.50 -0.30 2.49
N ASN A 162 12.02 -1.45 2.01
CA ASN A 162 12.72 -2.72 2.16
C ASN A 162 14.05 -2.74 1.39
N ALA A 163 14.07 -2.17 0.17
CA ALA A 163 15.29 -2.08 -0.63
C ALA A 163 16.39 -1.20 -0.02
N ILE A 164 16.02 -0.22 0.84
CA ILE A 164 17.00 0.60 1.56
C ILE A 164 17.49 -0.12 2.83
N ARG A 165 16.64 -0.96 3.41
CA ARG A 165 16.94 -1.64 4.68
C ARG A 165 17.82 -2.88 4.50
N ASP A 166 17.78 -3.55 3.36
CA ASP A 166 18.57 -4.73 3.02
C ASP A 166 19.98 -4.30 2.51
#